data_b77e8efd19e9afe2564fa2a94735c6c2
#
_entry.id   b77e8efd19e9afe2564fa2a94735c6c2
#
_cell.length_a   1.000
_cell.length_b   1.000
_cell.length_c   1.000
_cell.angle_alpha   90.00
_cell.angle_beta   90.00
_cell.angle_gamma   90.00
#
_symmetry.space_group_name_H-M   'P 1'
#
loop_
_entity.id
_entity.type
_entity.pdbx_description
1 polymer ?
#
loop_
_entity_poly.entity_id
_entity_poly.type
_entity_poly.pdbx_seq_one_letter_code
_entity_poly.pdbx_strand_id
1 'polypeptide(L)'
;MNPFDYSLCDQTVTLYRRENGEIFRWVIPNAYLSAKLTTPAEVYGKSMEKKFLLIIPGDLPLRPGDRIYAGIGAEEVDWNTFVPAAVPGLMEAGFVKPCFWGGSIIHWEAGNRKETLGCLAK
;
A
#
# COMPACT_ATOMS: atom_id res chain seq x y z
N MET A 1 -10.20 -0.38 23.95
CA MET A 1 -9.28 0.66 23.50
C MET A 1 -8.28 0.11 22.49
N ASN A 2 -8.08 0.83 21.41
CA ASN A 2 -7.15 0.43 20.38
C ASN A 2 -5.71 0.72 20.85
N PRO A 3 -4.83 -0.29 20.89
CA PRO A 3 -3.46 -0.07 21.35
C PRO A 3 -2.54 0.59 20.31
N PHE A 4 -3.03 0.76 19.09
CA PHE A 4 -2.23 1.40 18.05
C PHE A 4 -2.28 2.91 18.16
N ASP A 5 -1.15 3.53 17.96
CA ASP A 5 -1.06 4.98 17.85
C ASP A 5 -0.96 5.32 16.37
N TYR A 6 -2.02 5.91 15.85
CA TYR A 6 -2.08 6.26 14.42
C TYR A 6 -1.63 7.70 14.16
N SER A 7 -0.93 8.31 15.10
CA SER A 7 -0.47 9.69 14.91
C SER A 7 0.50 9.84 13.74
N LEU A 8 1.18 8.76 13.36
CA LEU A 8 2.07 8.78 12.21
C LEU A 8 1.33 8.53 10.90
N CYS A 9 0.05 8.22 10.95
CA CYS A 9 -0.77 8.02 9.75
C CYS A 9 -1.29 9.37 9.28
N ASP A 10 -0.38 10.19 8.76
CA ASP A 10 -0.70 11.54 8.31
C ASP A 10 -0.34 11.77 6.85
N GLN A 11 -0.08 10.71 6.12
CA GLN A 11 0.30 10.79 4.72
C GLN A 11 -0.89 10.51 3.83
N THR A 12 -0.89 11.15 2.67
CA THR A 12 -1.92 10.92 1.67
C THR A 12 -1.42 9.92 0.65
N VAL A 13 -2.22 8.91 0.37
CA VAL A 13 -1.94 7.96 -0.70
C VAL A 13 -3.18 7.83 -1.57
N THR A 14 -2.99 7.39 -2.79
CA THR A 14 -4.10 7.09 -3.69
C THR A 14 -4.08 5.60 -3.98
N LEU A 15 -5.19 4.95 -3.73
CA LEU A 15 -5.34 3.52 -3.94
C LEU A 15 -6.09 3.27 -5.23
N TYR A 16 -5.55 2.41 -6.07
CA TYR A 16 -6.18 2.05 -7.33
C TYR A 16 -6.41 0.55 -7.37
N ARG A 17 -7.58 0.18 -7.84
CA ARG A 17 -7.94 -1.23 -7.99
C ARG A 17 -8.66 -1.42 -9.31
N ARG A 18 -8.28 -2.46 -10.03
CA ARG A 18 -8.99 -2.85 -11.22
C ARG A 18 -9.85 -4.06 -10.90
N GLU A 19 -11.13 -3.95 -11.19
CA GLU A 19 -12.07 -5.03 -10.92
C GLU A 19 -13.10 -5.07 -12.03
N ASN A 20 -13.27 -6.21 -12.67
CA ASN A 20 -14.23 -6.39 -13.77
C ASN A 20 -14.04 -5.36 -14.89
N GLY A 21 -12.81 -5.02 -15.21
CA GLY A 21 -12.50 -4.08 -16.27
C GLY A 21 -12.63 -2.62 -15.87
N GLU A 22 -13.07 -2.34 -14.65
CA GLU A 22 -13.20 -0.97 -14.17
C GLU A 22 -12.09 -0.66 -13.18
N ILE A 23 -11.67 0.60 -13.18
CA ILE A 23 -10.64 1.06 -12.26
C ILE A 23 -11.28 1.92 -11.20
N PHE A 24 -11.08 1.53 -9.95
CA PHE A 24 -11.56 2.26 -8.80
C PHE A 24 -10.40 3.01 -8.17
N ARG A 25 -10.71 4.18 -7.62
CA ARG A 25 -9.70 5.08 -7.08
C ARG A 25 -10.18 5.67 -5.77
N TRP A 26 -9.33 5.59 -4.75
CA TRP A 26 -9.61 6.19 -3.45
C TRP A 26 -8.44 7.05 -3.04
N VAL A 27 -8.70 8.28 -2.63
CA VAL A 27 -7.68 9.16 -2.04
C VAL A 27 -7.81 9.03 -0.54
N ILE A 28 -6.74 8.59 0.10
CA ILE A 28 -6.74 8.28 1.53
C ILE A 28 -5.79 9.26 2.22
N PRO A 29 -6.31 10.20 3.04
CA PRO A 29 -5.47 11.26 3.61
C PRO A 29 -4.76 10.86 4.89
N ASN A 30 -5.12 9.75 5.49
CA ASN A 30 -4.56 9.36 6.79
C ASN A 30 -3.96 7.96 6.74
N ALA A 31 -2.93 7.81 5.93
CA ALA A 31 -2.21 6.57 5.80
C ALA A 31 -0.79 6.71 6.33
N TYR A 32 -0.17 5.58 6.61
CA TYR A 32 1.26 5.53 6.87
C TYR A 32 1.89 4.74 5.74
N LEU A 33 2.87 5.35 5.10
CA LEU A 33 3.59 4.70 4.01
C LEU A 33 5.08 4.83 4.27
N SER A 34 5.73 3.70 4.42
CA SER A 34 7.18 3.62 4.50
C SER A 34 7.67 2.87 3.28
N ALA A 35 8.46 3.52 2.44
CA ALA A 35 8.94 2.92 1.22
C ALA A 35 10.45 3.02 1.13
N LYS A 36 11.05 1.92 0.70
CA LYS A 36 12.49 1.86 0.48
C LYS A 36 12.75 1.37 -0.93
N LEU A 37 13.64 2.04 -1.61
CA LEU A 37 14.16 1.55 -2.88
C LEU A 37 15.35 0.65 -2.59
N THR A 38 15.54 -0.37 -3.42
CA THR A 38 16.74 -1.16 -3.36
C THR A 38 17.93 -0.28 -3.77
N THR A 39 19.08 -0.55 -3.18
CA THR A 39 20.26 0.24 -3.48
C THR A 39 20.74 -0.03 -4.91
N PRO A 40 21.47 0.93 -5.51
CA PRO A 40 22.01 0.72 -6.85
C PRO A 40 22.89 -0.52 -6.96
N ALA A 41 23.56 -0.90 -5.89
CA ALA A 41 24.40 -2.08 -5.91
C ALA A 41 23.60 -3.36 -6.18
N GLU A 42 22.31 -3.32 -5.99
CA GLU A 42 21.44 -4.46 -6.22
C GLU A 42 20.87 -4.48 -7.63
N VAL A 43 21.26 -3.52 -8.44
CA VAL A 43 20.70 -3.35 -9.78
C VAL A 43 21.68 -3.84 -10.83
N TYR A 44 22.05 -5.08 -10.78
CA TYR A 44 22.89 -5.67 -11.80
C TYR A 44 22.01 -6.40 -12.80
N GLY A 45 21.39 -5.63 -13.69
CA GLY A 45 20.52 -6.21 -14.69
C GLY A 45 19.20 -6.71 -14.13
N LYS A 46 18.89 -6.36 -12.91
CA LYS A 46 17.63 -6.74 -12.29
C LYS A 46 16.76 -5.51 -12.08
N SER A 47 15.46 -5.70 -12.14
CA SER A 47 14.54 -4.62 -11.84
C SER A 47 14.67 -4.24 -10.36
N MET A 48 14.56 -2.95 -10.09
CA MET A 48 14.54 -2.47 -8.72
C MET A 48 13.22 -2.83 -8.06
N GLU A 49 13.34 -3.45 -6.90
CA GLU A 49 12.18 -3.81 -6.12
C GLU A 49 11.93 -2.74 -5.06
N LYS A 50 10.74 -2.19 -5.04
CA LYS A 50 10.35 -1.20 -4.05
C LYS A 50 9.73 -1.92 -2.87
N LYS A 51 10.41 -1.90 -1.75
CA LYS A 51 9.87 -2.46 -0.52
C LYS A 51 9.08 -1.39 0.20
N PHE A 52 7.89 -1.73 0.64
CA PHE A 52 7.06 -0.76 1.33
C PHE A 52 6.19 -1.44 2.38
N LEU A 53 5.73 -0.62 3.29
CA LEU A 53 4.71 -0.98 4.27
C LEU A 53 3.67 0.12 4.26
N LEU A 54 2.43 -0.27 4.04
CA LEU A 54 1.30 0.65 4.04
C LEU A 54 0.37 0.26 5.18
N ILE A 55 -0.05 1.24 5.96
CA ILE A 55 -1.05 1.04 7.01
C ILE A 55 -2.16 2.05 6.78
N ILE A 56 -3.39 1.55 6.65
CA ILE A 56 -4.56 2.40 6.49
C ILE A 56 -5.51 2.14 7.65
N PRO A 57 -5.67 3.11 8.56
CA PRO A 57 -6.61 2.95 9.66
C PRO A 57 -8.04 2.80 9.16
N GLY A 58 -8.82 2.01 9.89
CA GLY A 58 -10.19 1.74 9.52
C GLY A 58 -10.30 0.43 8.76
N ASP A 59 -11.48 0.17 8.24
CA ASP A 59 -11.76 -1.06 7.52
C ASP A 59 -12.03 -0.79 6.05
N LEU A 60 -10.99 -0.39 5.35
CA LEU A 60 -11.01 -0.33 3.90
C LEU A 60 -10.25 -1.56 3.41
N PRO A 61 -10.94 -2.61 2.98
CA PRO A 61 -10.27 -3.84 2.58
C PRO A 61 -9.29 -3.61 1.43
N LEU A 62 -8.07 -4.07 1.64
CA LEU A 62 -7.05 -4.06 0.61
C LEU A 62 -7.00 -5.43 -0.06
N ARG A 63 -6.54 -5.49 -1.29
CA ARG A 63 -6.40 -6.74 -2.02
C ARG A 63 -5.04 -6.82 -2.68
N PRO A 64 -4.47 -8.03 -2.80
CA PRO A 64 -3.25 -8.18 -3.60
C PRO A 64 -3.50 -7.70 -5.02
N GLY A 65 -2.53 -6.99 -5.56
CA GLY A 65 -2.66 -6.38 -6.88
C GLY A 65 -3.14 -4.95 -6.85
N ASP A 66 -3.63 -4.46 -5.72
CA ASP A 66 -3.94 -3.04 -5.57
C ASP A 66 -2.68 -2.23 -5.80
N ARG A 67 -2.83 -1.08 -6.43
CA ARG A 67 -1.70 -0.19 -6.67
C ARG A 67 -1.84 1.05 -5.83
N ILE A 68 -0.74 1.47 -5.23
CA ILE A 68 -0.71 2.56 -4.27
C ILE A 68 0.23 3.63 -4.79
N TYR A 69 -0.28 4.85 -4.91
CA TYR A 69 0.53 5.98 -5.33
C TYR A 69 0.77 6.88 -4.12
N ALA A 70 2.02 7.26 -3.91
CA ALA A 70 2.38 8.18 -2.82
C ALA A 70 1.93 9.59 -3.19
N GLY A 71 0.95 10.10 -2.47
CA GLY A 71 0.35 11.39 -2.77
C GLY A 71 -0.99 11.24 -3.49
N ILE A 72 -1.41 12.30 -4.15
CA ILE A 72 -2.66 12.31 -4.91
C ILE A 72 -2.34 11.99 -6.36
N GLY A 73 -2.80 10.84 -6.82
CA GLY A 73 -2.55 10.38 -8.17
C GLY A 73 -3.60 10.83 -9.16
N ALA A 74 -3.34 10.57 -10.43
CA ALA A 74 -4.23 10.97 -11.52
C ALA A 74 -5.61 10.35 -11.37
N GLU A 75 -6.63 11.05 -11.81
CA GLU A 75 -7.99 10.56 -11.73
C GLU A 75 -8.24 9.42 -12.72
N GLU A 76 -7.56 9.45 -13.86
CA GLU A 76 -7.68 8.40 -14.87
C GLU A 76 -6.30 7.87 -15.19
N VAL A 77 -6.18 6.56 -15.26
CA VAL A 77 -4.92 5.89 -15.55
C VAL A 77 -5.15 4.78 -16.56
N ASP A 78 -4.11 4.50 -17.34
CA ASP A 78 -4.10 3.33 -18.21
C ASP A 78 -3.44 2.20 -17.42
N TRP A 79 -4.24 1.22 -17.05
CA TRP A 79 -3.78 0.15 -16.18
C TRP A 79 -2.54 -0.56 -16.69
N ASN A 80 -2.43 -0.71 -18.01
CA ASN A 80 -1.31 -1.44 -18.61
C ASN A 80 0.02 -0.69 -18.47
N THR A 81 -0.01 0.64 -18.41
CA THR A 81 1.21 1.44 -18.28
C THR A 81 1.37 2.00 -16.88
N PHE A 82 0.36 1.88 -16.04
CA PHE A 82 0.38 2.39 -14.67
C PHE A 82 0.98 1.32 -13.76
N VAL A 83 2.28 1.11 -13.90
CA VAL A 83 3.01 0.06 -13.19
C VAL A 83 4.17 0.68 -12.43
N PRO A 84 4.58 0.05 -11.31
CA PRO A 84 5.65 0.62 -10.48
C PRO A 84 6.97 0.85 -11.24
N ALA A 85 7.25 0.04 -12.24
CA ALA A 85 8.48 0.19 -13.01
C ALA A 85 8.47 1.44 -13.88
N ALA A 86 7.29 1.94 -14.24
CA ALA A 86 7.16 3.07 -15.14
C ALA A 86 6.75 4.36 -14.43
N VAL A 87 6.14 4.27 -13.27
CA VAL A 87 5.57 5.42 -12.58
C VAL A 87 6.27 5.61 -11.23
N PRO A 88 7.05 6.68 -11.05
CA PRO A 88 7.67 6.96 -9.76
C PRO A 88 6.61 7.15 -8.68
N GLY A 89 6.88 6.62 -7.50
CA GLY A 89 5.97 6.75 -6.38
C GLY A 89 4.81 5.76 -6.38
N LEU A 90 4.77 4.86 -7.37
CA LEU A 90 3.72 3.85 -7.45
C LEU A 90 4.25 2.51 -6.93
N MET A 91 3.43 1.82 -6.15
CA MET A 91 3.75 0.51 -5.60
C MET A 91 2.59 -0.43 -5.82
N GLU A 92 2.86 -1.71 -5.84
CA GLU A 92 1.82 -2.72 -6.00
C GLU A 92 1.81 -3.63 -4.78
N ALA A 93 0.62 -3.85 -4.22
CA ALA A 93 0.46 -4.71 -3.07
C ALA A 93 0.68 -6.17 -3.47
N GLY A 94 1.68 -6.80 -2.86
CA GLY A 94 1.92 -8.22 -3.03
C GLY A 94 1.19 -9.04 -1.99
N PHE A 95 1.03 -8.49 -0.80
CA PHE A 95 0.21 -9.10 0.22
C PHE A 95 -0.55 -8.04 0.99
N VAL A 96 -1.65 -8.46 1.61
CA VAL A 96 -2.47 -7.58 2.43
C VAL A 96 -2.90 -8.34 3.67
N LYS A 97 -3.19 -7.60 4.73
CA LYS A 97 -3.52 -8.21 6.00
C LYS A 97 -4.42 -7.28 6.82
N PRO A 98 -5.57 -7.77 7.28
CA PRO A 98 -6.36 -7.01 8.25
C PRO A 98 -5.78 -7.19 9.64
N CYS A 99 -5.83 -6.16 10.45
CA CYS A 99 -5.47 -6.23 11.86
C CYS A 99 -6.72 -6.06 12.70
N PHE A 100 -6.90 -6.96 13.65
CA PHE A 100 -8.09 -7.01 14.48
C PHE A 100 -7.79 -6.56 15.91
N TRP A 101 -8.79 -5.92 16.50
CA TRP A 101 -8.78 -5.61 17.91
C TRP A 101 -10.22 -5.65 18.39
N GLY A 102 -10.47 -6.43 19.46
CA GLY A 102 -11.81 -6.54 20.01
C GLY A 102 -12.84 -7.09 19.04
N GLY A 103 -12.42 -7.96 18.12
CA GLY A 103 -13.32 -8.56 17.17
C GLY A 103 -13.60 -7.70 15.94
N SER A 104 -12.99 -6.55 15.84
CA SER A 104 -13.18 -5.66 14.69
C SER A 104 -11.86 -5.37 14.00
N ILE A 105 -11.94 -5.08 12.70
CA ILE A 105 -10.78 -4.66 11.94
C ILE A 105 -10.50 -3.20 12.27
N ILE A 106 -9.28 -2.93 12.73
CA ILE A 106 -8.89 -1.57 13.10
C ILE A 106 -8.01 -0.90 12.06
N HIS A 107 -7.29 -1.68 11.27
CA HIS A 107 -6.58 -1.16 10.11
C HIS A 107 -6.22 -2.30 9.17
N TRP A 108 -5.78 -1.93 7.97
CA TRP A 108 -5.24 -2.87 6.99
C TRP A 108 -3.78 -2.55 6.74
N GLU A 109 -3.00 -3.58 6.48
CA GLU A 109 -1.60 -3.47 6.13
C GLU A 109 -1.36 -4.08 4.76
N ALA A 110 -0.42 -3.52 4.03
CA ALA A 110 -0.02 -4.06 2.73
C ALA A 110 1.48 -3.90 2.55
N GLY A 111 2.05 -4.76 1.75
CA GLY A 111 3.46 -4.72 1.42
C GLY A 111 3.70 -5.32 0.05
N ASN A 112 4.95 -5.23 -0.42
CA ASN A 112 5.28 -5.69 -1.77
C ASN A 112 5.43 -7.20 -1.86
N ARG A 113 5.66 -7.87 -0.74
CA ARG A 113 5.70 -9.32 -0.70
C ARG A 113 5.30 -9.80 0.68
N LYS A 114 4.99 -11.08 0.75
CA LYS A 114 4.56 -11.64 2.02
C LYS A 114 5.68 -11.59 3.05
N GLU A 115 5.41 -10.90 4.14
CA GLU A 115 6.30 -10.79 5.26
C GLU A 115 5.61 -11.34 6.49
N THR A 116 6.40 -11.74 7.47
CA THR A 116 5.81 -12.13 8.74
C THR A 116 5.55 -10.90 9.58
N LEU A 117 4.72 -10.05 9.05
CA LEU A 117 4.31 -8.87 9.80
C LEU A 117 3.18 -9.28 10.69
N GLY A 118 3.42 -9.30 11.98
CA GLY A 118 2.34 -9.45 12.92
C GLY A 118 1.67 -8.11 13.12
N CYS A 119 0.43 -8.12 13.55
CA CYS A 119 -0.17 -6.90 14.05
C CYS A 119 0.59 -6.53 15.30
N LEU A 120 1.09 -5.31 15.35
CA LEU A 120 1.98 -4.90 16.43
C LEU A 120 1.35 -4.87 17.80
N ALA A 121 0.06 -4.96 17.86
CA ALA A 121 -0.70 -4.92 19.12
C ALA A 121 -0.81 -6.25 19.81
N LYS A 122 0.07 -7.12 19.60
CA LYS A 122 0.03 -8.41 20.29
C LYS A 122 0.64 -8.36 21.65
#